data_d26e4cff052c832fd685f27e28b2c994
#
_entry.id   d26e4cff052c832fd685f27e28b2c994
#
_cell.length_a   1.000
_cell.length_b   1.000
_cell.length_c   1.000
_cell.angle_alpha   90.00
_cell.angle_beta   90.00
_cell.angle_gamma   90.00
#
_symmetry.space_group_name_H-M   'P 1'
#
loop_
_entity.id
_entity.type
_entity.pdbx_description
1 polymer ?
#
loop_
_entity_poly.entity_id
_entity_poly.type
_entity_poly.pdbx_seq_one_letter_code
_entity_poly.pdbx_strand_id
1 'polypeptide(L)'
;MAYEPQEDSDLLLKHVKELAHGRVLDMGTGSGILAVGAAEKEEVVEVIAVDVDEQQINDLRKKKIKKIKAFQGDLFLNIGGSFDVIIFNPPYLPIDEEDEDAALDGGKKGYELIERFLYQAKNYLSQKGFILMVFSSRTGKEEVDNIIKQESYEYELLGQQSLAFFEELYVYKIIKLK
;
A
#
# COMPACT_ATOMS: atom_id res chain seq x y z
N MET A 1 -10.48 14.45 -6.63
CA MET A 1 -11.60 13.76 -5.91
C MET A 1 -10.96 12.83 -4.88
N ALA A 2 -11.45 12.80 -3.64
CA ALA A 2 -10.95 11.87 -2.66
C ALA A 2 -11.29 10.43 -3.10
N TYR A 3 -10.32 9.52 -3.00
CA TYR A 3 -10.53 8.10 -3.23
C TYR A 3 -11.54 7.56 -2.20
N GLU A 4 -12.66 7.04 -2.66
CA GLU A 4 -13.56 6.28 -1.81
C GLU A 4 -13.09 4.82 -1.77
N PRO A 5 -13.11 4.17 -0.58
CA PRO A 5 -12.76 2.76 -0.47
C PRO A 5 -13.56 1.92 -1.47
N GLN A 6 -12.86 1.18 -2.29
CA GLN A 6 -13.45 0.32 -3.31
C GLN A 6 -13.11 -1.15 -3.01
N GLU A 7 -13.49 -2.04 -3.90
CA GLU A 7 -13.32 -3.48 -3.78
C GLU A 7 -11.88 -3.92 -3.51
N ASP A 8 -10.88 -3.16 -4.00
CA ASP A 8 -9.46 -3.36 -3.74
C ASP A 8 -9.09 -3.15 -2.26
N SER A 9 -9.58 -2.05 -1.67
CA SER A 9 -9.37 -1.77 -0.25
C SER A 9 -10.03 -2.80 0.65
N ASP A 10 -11.23 -3.28 0.29
CA ASP A 10 -11.94 -4.30 1.04
C ASP A 10 -11.23 -5.66 0.96
N LEU A 11 -10.74 -6.01 -0.24
CA LEU A 11 -9.97 -7.24 -0.45
C LEU A 11 -8.67 -7.23 0.36
N LEU A 12 -7.93 -6.11 0.33
CA LEU A 12 -6.69 -5.96 1.09
C LEU A 12 -6.95 -5.91 2.60
N LEU A 13 -8.01 -5.22 3.04
CA LEU A 13 -8.38 -5.09 4.45
C LEU A 13 -8.60 -6.44 5.13
N LYS A 14 -9.20 -7.41 4.42
CA LYS A 14 -9.36 -8.77 4.92
C LYS A 14 -8.02 -9.37 5.36
N HIS A 15 -6.98 -9.25 4.53
CA HIS A 15 -5.64 -9.78 4.83
C HIS A 15 -4.90 -8.94 5.86
N VAL A 16 -5.13 -7.62 5.90
CA VAL A 16 -4.62 -6.75 6.96
C VAL A 16 -5.16 -7.19 8.32
N LYS A 17 -6.47 -7.42 8.42
CA LYS A 17 -7.10 -7.89 9.67
C LYS A 17 -6.61 -9.28 10.11
N GLU A 18 -6.17 -10.11 9.18
CA GLU A 18 -5.62 -11.43 9.49
C GLU A 18 -4.14 -11.34 9.90
N LEU A 19 -3.30 -10.63 9.14
CA LEU A 19 -1.84 -10.76 9.18
C LEU A 19 -1.11 -9.59 9.85
N ALA A 20 -1.72 -8.40 10.00
CA ALA A 20 -1.04 -7.25 10.58
C ALA A 20 -0.64 -7.51 12.03
N HIS A 21 0.59 -7.13 12.39
CA HIS A 21 1.15 -7.24 13.74
C HIS A 21 2.33 -6.28 13.92
N GLY A 22 2.74 -6.07 15.17
CA GLY A 22 3.90 -5.27 15.50
C GLY A 22 3.74 -3.81 15.07
N ARG A 23 4.76 -3.26 14.43
CA ARG A 23 4.78 -1.91 13.89
C ARG A 23 4.39 -1.92 12.43
N VAL A 24 3.32 -1.22 12.09
CA VAL A 24 2.71 -1.22 10.76
C VAL A 24 2.91 0.13 10.08
N LEU A 25 3.19 0.12 8.76
CA LEU A 25 3.16 1.29 7.91
C LEU A 25 2.03 1.12 6.88
N ASP A 26 1.12 2.09 6.82
CA ASP A 26 0.10 2.19 5.77
C ASP A 26 0.51 3.32 4.80
N MET A 27 1.00 2.92 3.64
CA MET A 27 1.53 3.81 2.62
C MET A 27 0.44 4.18 1.61
N GLY A 28 0.23 5.49 1.38
CA GLY A 28 -0.89 5.97 0.60
C GLY A 28 -2.21 5.69 1.32
N THR A 29 -2.30 6.10 2.59
CA THR A 29 -3.39 5.69 3.50
C THR A 29 -4.77 6.14 3.06
N GLY A 30 -4.89 7.20 2.25
CA GLY A 30 -6.15 7.76 1.77
C GLY A 30 -7.15 7.99 2.91
N SER A 31 -8.31 7.38 2.82
CA SER A 31 -9.36 7.45 3.85
C SER A 31 -8.96 6.88 5.22
N GLY A 32 -7.81 6.18 5.28
CA GLY A 32 -7.30 5.51 6.48
C GLY A 32 -7.95 4.18 6.81
N ILE A 33 -8.71 3.58 5.89
CA ILE A 33 -9.46 2.34 6.17
C ILE A 33 -8.52 1.19 6.55
N LEU A 34 -7.37 1.06 5.88
CA LEU A 34 -6.39 0.00 6.14
C LEU A 34 -5.64 0.26 7.45
N ALA A 35 -5.23 1.52 7.70
CA ALA A 35 -4.61 1.93 8.96
C ALA A 35 -5.53 1.65 10.15
N VAL A 36 -6.83 1.98 10.03
CA VAL A 36 -7.83 1.73 11.09
C VAL A 36 -8.00 0.23 11.30
N GLY A 37 -8.16 -0.55 10.23
CA GLY A 37 -8.29 -2.00 10.33
C GLY A 37 -7.07 -2.68 10.96
N ALA A 38 -5.86 -2.20 10.67
CA ALA A 38 -4.65 -2.67 11.35
C ALA A 38 -4.64 -2.29 12.83
N ALA A 39 -5.02 -1.05 13.18
CA ALA A 39 -5.01 -0.56 14.56
C ALA A 39 -6.01 -1.27 15.47
N GLU A 40 -7.08 -1.88 14.92
CA GLU A 40 -8.06 -2.67 15.68
C GLU A 40 -7.46 -3.96 16.25
N LYS A 41 -6.35 -4.46 15.70
CA LYS A 41 -5.71 -5.69 16.17
C LYS A 41 -4.94 -5.48 17.47
N GLU A 42 -5.03 -6.44 18.39
CA GLU A 42 -4.27 -6.41 19.65
C GLU A 42 -2.76 -6.54 19.39
N GLU A 43 -2.38 -7.37 18.42
CA GLU A 43 -0.99 -7.64 18.06
C GLU A 43 -0.29 -6.45 17.39
N VAL A 44 -1.04 -5.43 16.94
CA VAL A 44 -0.47 -4.20 16.37
C VAL A 44 -0.17 -3.21 17.48
N VAL A 45 1.09 -2.76 17.54
CA VAL A 45 1.60 -1.84 18.55
C VAL A 45 1.43 -0.38 18.12
N GLU A 46 1.74 -0.09 16.86
CA GLU A 46 1.70 1.24 16.28
C GLU A 46 1.40 1.14 14.78
N VAL A 47 0.65 2.10 14.26
CA VAL A 47 0.43 2.30 12.82
C VAL A 47 0.94 3.68 12.44
N ILE A 48 1.87 3.73 11.50
CA ILE A 48 2.27 4.96 10.81
C ILE A 48 1.47 5.00 9.51
N ALA A 49 0.70 6.07 9.30
CA ALA A 49 -0.09 6.27 8.09
C ALA A 49 0.49 7.45 7.31
N VAL A 50 0.76 7.27 6.02
CA VAL A 50 1.40 8.28 5.16
C VAL A 50 0.56 8.50 3.92
N ASP A 51 0.39 9.76 3.53
CA ASP A 51 -0.24 10.15 2.28
C ASP A 51 0.33 11.47 1.79
N VAL A 52 0.31 11.71 0.49
CA VAL A 52 0.69 13.00 -0.11
C VAL A 52 -0.40 14.05 0.11
N ASP A 53 -1.66 13.61 0.23
CA ASP A 53 -2.81 14.47 0.44
C ASP A 53 -2.94 14.87 1.92
N GLU A 54 -2.66 16.14 2.20
CA GLU A 54 -2.77 16.73 3.54
C GLU A 54 -4.20 16.65 4.11
N GLN A 55 -5.23 16.74 3.26
CA GLN A 55 -6.62 16.67 3.70
C GLN A 55 -6.94 15.28 4.26
N GLN A 56 -6.52 14.20 3.58
CA GLN A 56 -6.70 12.83 4.05
C GLN A 56 -6.00 12.62 5.40
N ILE A 57 -4.78 13.11 5.54
CA ILE A 57 -4.01 13.03 6.79
C ILE A 57 -4.73 13.78 7.93
N ASN A 58 -5.25 14.98 7.66
CA ASN A 58 -5.97 15.76 8.67
C ASN A 58 -7.28 15.08 9.08
N ASP A 59 -8.00 14.46 8.15
CA ASP A 59 -9.23 13.73 8.45
C ASP A 59 -8.96 12.45 9.25
N LEU A 60 -7.87 11.74 8.95
CA LEU A 60 -7.45 10.60 9.74
C LEU A 60 -7.04 11.00 11.18
N ARG A 61 -6.31 12.10 11.35
CA ARG A 61 -5.96 12.66 12.67
C ARG A 61 -7.17 13.02 13.52
N LYS A 62 -8.25 13.53 12.91
CA LYS A 62 -9.51 13.86 13.61
C LYS A 62 -10.18 12.64 14.24
N LYS A 63 -9.96 11.44 13.71
CA LYS A 63 -10.48 10.19 14.29
C LYS A 63 -9.87 9.85 15.65
N LYS A 64 -8.72 10.44 16.02
CA LYS A 64 -8.05 10.32 17.33
C LYS A 64 -7.79 8.86 17.77
N ILE A 65 -7.45 7.98 16.84
CA ILE A 65 -7.15 6.58 17.14
C ILE A 65 -5.75 6.49 17.75
N LYS A 66 -5.66 6.03 19.00
CA LYS A 66 -4.45 6.07 19.81
C LYS A 66 -3.22 5.40 19.16
N LYS A 67 -3.41 4.31 18.43
CA LYS A 67 -2.32 3.57 17.80
C LYS A 67 -1.86 4.20 16.48
N ILE A 68 -2.60 5.15 15.88
CA ILE A 68 -2.31 5.72 14.56
C ILE A 68 -1.59 7.06 14.70
N LYS A 69 -0.47 7.19 13.98
CA LYS A 69 0.23 8.45 13.75
C LYS A 69 0.23 8.72 12.25
N ALA A 70 -0.39 9.82 11.82
CA ALA A 70 -0.56 10.16 10.41
C ALA A 70 0.35 11.33 10.01
N PHE A 71 1.05 11.20 8.88
CA PHE A 71 2.02 12.16 8.36
C PHE A 71 1.79 12.40 6.88
N GLN A 72 1.88 13.67 6.46
CA GLN A 72 1.96 13.99 5.04
C GLN A 72 3.37 13.66 4.53
N GLY A 73 3.47 12.97 3.40
CA GLY A 73 4.75 12.62 2.78
C GLY A 73 4.59 11.85 1.47
N ASP A 74 5.64 11.87 0.64
CA ASP A 74 5.77 11.05 -0.56
C ASP A 74 6.59 9.80 -0.21
N LEU A 75 5.96 8.64 -0.28
CA LEU A 75 6.55 7.36 0.10
C LEU A 75 7.27 7.44 1.45
N PHE A 76 8.53 7.04 1.51
CA PHE A 76 9.31 6.94 2.76
C PHE A 76 9.99 8.26 3.19
N LEU A 77 9.67 9.38 2.55
CA LEU A 77 10.26 10.67 2.91
C LEU A 77 9.94 11.00 4.38
N ASN A 78 11.00 11.24 5.18
CA ASN A 78 10.92 11.54 6.62
C ASN A 78 10.32 10.41 7.49
N ILE A 79 10.19 9.19 6.97
CA ILE A 79 9.79 8.03 7.74
C ILE A 79 11.02 7.36 8.33
N GLY A 80 10.98 7.04 9.63
CA GLY A 80 12.07 6.41 10.35
C GLY A 80 11.72 5.06 10.95
N GLY A 81 12.75 4.25 11.17
CA GLY A 81 12.64 2.93 11.79
C GLY A 81 12.27 1.82 10.81
N SER A 82 12.00 0.64 11.35
CA SER A 82 11.59 -0.54 10.58
C SER A 82 10.18 -0.97 10.94
N PHE A 83 9.53 -1.68 10.02
CA PHE A 83 8.15 -2.12 10.12
C PHE A 83 8.05 -3.63 9.96
N ASP A 84 7.15 -4.23 10.73
CA ASP A 84 6.84 -5.66 10.63
C ASP A 84 5.88 -5.93 9.49
N VAL A 85 4.98 -4.98 9.20
CA VAL A 85 4.09 -5.02 8.04
C VAL A 85 4.05 -3.65 7.37
N ILE A 86 4.24 -3.62 6.06
CA ILE A 86 3.99 -2.45 5.22
C ILE A 86 2.79 -2.76 4.34
N ILE A 87 1.76 -1.92 4.42
CA ILE A 87 0.54 -2.02 3.62
C ILE A 87 0.65 -1.01 2.49
N PHE A 88 0.30 -1.42 1.27
CA PHE A 88 0.31 -0.54 0.11
C PHE A 88 -0.84 -0.85 -0.84
N ASN A 89 -1.76 0.09 -0.95
CA ASN A 89 -2.77 0.15 -1.99
C ASN A 89 -2.43 1.33 -2.90
N PRO A 90 -1.55 1.15 -3.91
CA PRO A 90 -1.11 2.24 -4.78
C PRO A 90 -2.23 2.71 -5.71
N PRO A 91 -2.19 3.95 -6.22
CA PRO A 91 -2.86 4.29 -7.46
C PRO A 91 -2.19 3.51 -8.60
N TYR A 92 -2.87 2.52 -9.13
CA TYR A 92 -2.32 1.54 -10.09
C TYR A 92 -2.93 1.64 -11.49
N LEU A 93 -3.88 2.54 -11.70
CA LEU A 93 -4.45 2.74 -13.03
C LEU A 93 -3.52 3.60 -13.88
N PRO A 94 -3.28 3.22 -15.14
CA PRO A 94 -2.59 4.09 -16.09
C PRO A 94 -3.38 5.38 -16.24
N ILE A 95 -2.68 6.50 -16.30
CA ILE A 95 -3.28 7.81 -16.48
C ILE A 95 -3.56 8.02 -17.97
N ASP A 96 -4.77 8.48 -18.30
CA ASP A 96 -5.08 8.96 -19.64
C ASP A 96 -4.22 10.19 -19.96
N GLU A 97 -3.64 10.24 -21.17
CA GLU A 97 -2.65 11.24 -21.61
C GLU A 97 -3.15 12.71 -21.58
N GLU A 98 -4.43 12.93 -21.25
CA GLU A 98 -5.05 14.27 -21.19
C GLU A 98 -4.96 14.93 -19.80
N ASP A 99 -4.52 14.23 -18.77
CA ASP A 99 -4.45 14.74 -17.37
C ASP A 99 -2.99 14.94 -16.94
N GLU A 100 -2.40 16.10 -17.28
CA GLU A 100 -1.01 16.44 -16.93
C GLU A 100 -0.75 16.49 -15.39
N ASP A 101 -1.77 16.75 -14.57
CA ASP A 101 -1.67 16.79 -13.12
C ASP A 101 -1.65 15.39 -12.45
N ALA A 102 -2.17 14.39 -13.13
CA ALA A 102 -2.19 13.01 -12.66
C ALA A 102 -0.83 12.28 -12.83
N ALA A 103 0.11 12.87 -13.55
CA ALA A 103 1.45 12.29 -13.80
C ALA A 103 2.32 12.12 -12.53
N LEU A 104 1.86 12.62 -11.38
CA LEU A 104 2.57 12.50 -10.10
C LEU A 104 2.17 11.24 -9.30
N ASP A 105 1.02 10.64 -9.57
CA ASP A 105 0.44 9.64 -8.66
C ASP A 105 0.72 8.17 -9.06
N GLY A 106 0.65 7.76 -10.29
CA GLY A 106 0.86 6.36 -10.67
C GLY A 106 1.90 6.11 -11.78
N GLY A 107 2.29 7.15 -12.49
CA GLY A 107 3.13 7.05 -13.68
C GLY A 107 2.33 6.69 -14.95
N LYS A 108 2.97 6.80 -16.14
CA LYS A 108 2.31 6.57 -17.43
C LYS A 108 1.80 5.16 -17.66
N LYS A 109 2.36 4.18 -16.96
CA LYS A 109 2.06 2.75 -17.11
C LYS A 109 1.43 2.12 -15.88
N GLY A 110 1.32 2.88 -14.75
CA GLY A 110 0.68 2.44 -13.52
C GLY A 110 1.57 1.64 -12.55
N TYR A 111 2.72 1.11 -12.99
CA TYR A 111 3.62 0.34 -12.13
C TYR A 111 4.86 1.10 -11.65
N GLU A 112 5.13 2.31 -12.17
CA GLU A 112 6.34 3.07 -11.80
C GLU A 112 6.37 3.43 -10.32
N LEU A 113 5.20 3.73 -9.73
CA LEU A 113 5.10 3.98 -8.30
C LEU A 113 5.36 2.72 -7.49
N ILE A 114 4.89 1.56 -7.95
CA ILE A 114 5.17 0.26 -7.32
C ILE A 114 6.67 -0.03 -7.35
N GLU A 115 7.36 0.24 -8.45
CA GLU A 115 8.81 0.07 -8.58
C GLU A 115 9.56 0.97 -7.60
N ARG A 116 9.24 2.28 -7.54
CA ARG A 116 9.82 3.22 -6.58
C ARG A 116 9.60 2.79 -5.14
N PHE A 117 8.38 2.35 -4.83
CA PHE A 117 8.01 1.86 -3.51
C PHE A 117 8.83 0.62 -3.12
N LEU A 118 8.86 -0.42 -3.93
CA LEU A 118 9.57 -1.66 -3.64
C LEU A 118 11.08 -1.43 -3.51
N TYR A 119 11.67 -0.58 -4.35
CA TYR A 119 13.07 -0.20 -4.24
C TYR A 119 13.42 0.39 -2.87
N GLN A 120 12.55 1.25 -2.31
CA GLN A 120 12.77 1.90 -1.03
C GLN A 120 12.38 1.00 0.16
N ALA A 121 11.29 0.25 0.06
CA ALA A 121 10.69 -0.52 1.15
C ALA A 121 11.65 -1.52 1.82
N LYS A 122 12.63 -2.05 1.06
CA LYS A 122 13.62 -3.00 1.58
C LYS A 122 14.45 -2.47 2.76
N ASN A 123 14.60 -1.13 2.85
CA ASN A 123 15.35 -0.50 3.93
C ASN A 123 14.51 -0.27 5.19
N TYR A 124 13.20 -0.45 5.09
CA TYR A 124 12.24 -0.20 6.16
C TYR A 124 11.53 -1.45 6.67
N LEU A 125 11.76 -2.61 6.05
CA LEU A 125 11.26 -3.88 6.57
C LEU A 125 12.14 -4.38 7.72
N SER A 126 11.50 -4.83 8.80
CA SER A 126 12.16 -5.61 9.85
C SER A 126 12.67 -6.95 9.28
N GLN A 127 13.50 -7.66 10.03
CA GLN A 127 14.12 -8.90 9.56
C GLN A 127 13.11 -9.97 9.10
N LYS A 128 11.94 -9.99 9.70
CA LYS A 128 10.82 -10.91 9.37
C LYS A 128 9.62 -10.16 8.78
N GLY A 129 9.81 -8.87 8.46
CA GLY A 129 8.76 -8.04 7.92
C GLY A 129 8.35 -8.43 6.51
N PHE A 130 7.14 -8.07 6.14
CA PHE A 130 6.57 -8.29 4.81
C PHE A 130 5.71 -7.12 4.36
N ILE A 131 5.42 -7.09 3.07
CA ILE A 131 4.51 -6.12 2.46
C ILE A 131 3.21 -6.82 2.13
N LEU A 132 2.07 -6.17 2.39
CA LEU A 132 0.77 -6.51 1.84
C LEU A 132 0.42 -5.47 0.77
N MET A 133 0.31 -5.91 -0.47
CA MET A 133 0.04 -5.02 -1.60
C MET A 133 -1.11 -5.54 -2.43
N VAL A 134 -2.01 -4.64 -2.82
CA VAL A 134 -3.06 -4.91 -3.82
C VAL A 134 -2.76 -4.15 -5.11
N PHE A 135 -3.06 -4.74 -6.24
CA PHE A 135 -3.00 -4.10 -7.55
C PHE A 135 -3.93 -4.78 -8.55
N SER A 136 -4.22 -4.09 -9.64
CA SER A 136 -5.11 -4.56 -10.70
C SER A 136 -4.32 -5.21 -11.85
N SER A 137 -4.98 -6.11 -12.59
CA SER A 137 -4.45 -6.63 -13.87
C SER A 137 -4.15 -5.55 -14.90
N ARG A 138 -4.79 -4.37 -14.78
CA ARG A 138 -4.53 -3.21 -15.65
C ARG A 138 -3.17 -2.58 -15.42
N THR A 139 -2.57 -2.78 -14.25
CA THR A 139 -1.19 -2.36 -13.96
C THR A 139 -0.16 -3.16 -14.75
N GLY A 140 -0.52 -4.36 -15.22
CA GLY A 140 0.40 -5.31 -15.84
C GLY A 140 0.99 -6.26 -14.78
N LYS A 141 0.31 -7.40 -14.59
CA LYS A 141 0.75 -8.39 -13.58
C LYS A 141 2.17 -8.90 -13.83
N GLU A 142 2.53 -9.12 -15.10
CA GLU A 142 3.86 -9.61 -15.49
C GLU A 142 4.95 -8.60 -15.14
N GLU A 143 4.70 -7.32 -15.35
CA GLU A 143 5.59 -6.23 -15.00
C GLU A 143 5.79 -6.14 -13.49
N VAL A 144 4.71 -6.22 -12.70
CA VAL A 144 4.80 -6.23 -11.22
C VAL A 144 5.57 -7.44 -10.72
N ASP A 145 5.33 -8.64 -11.26
CA ASP A 145 6.06 -9.86 -10.91
C ASP A 145 7.55 -9.73 -11.22
N ASN A 146 7.91 -9.09 -12.34
CA ASN A 146 9.30 -8.84 -12.73
C ASN A 146 9.98 -7.84 -11.80
N ILE A 147 9.31 -6.75 -11.44
CA ILE A 147 9.83 -5.74 -10.50
C ILE A 147 10.09 -6.38 -9.12
N ILE A 148 9.17 -7.18 -8.62
CA ILE A 148 9.34 -7.90 -7.34
C ILE A 148 10.62 -8.74 -7.35
N LYS A 149 10.86 -9.49 -8.43
CA LYS A 149 12.08 -10.31 -8.58
C LYS A 149 13.36 -9.48 -8.72
N GLN A 150 13.32 -8.41 -9.52
CA GLN A 150 14.47 -7.51 -9.74
C GLN A 150 14.89 -6.82 -8.43
N GLU A 151 13.92 -6.44 -7.59
CA GLU A 151 14.16 -5.83 -6.29
C GLU A 151 14.51 -6.84 -5.18
N SER A 152 14.76 -8.11 -5.53
CA SER A 152 15.15 -9.18 -4.60
C SER A 152 14.08 -9.50 -3.56
N TYR A 153 12.85 -9.60 -4.02
CA TYR A 153 11.71 -10.09 -3.24
C TYR A 153 11.16 -11.39 -3.85
N GLU A 154 10.40 -12.10 -3.04
CA GLU A 154 9.47 -13.15 -3.45
C GLU A 154 8.06 -12.81 -2.97
N TYR A 155 7.05 -13.42 -3.55
CA TYR A 155 5.67 -13.17 -3.15
C TYR A 155 4.84 -14.44 -3.04
N GLU A 156 3.81 -14.35 -2.22
CA GLU A 156 2.71 -15.28 -2.09
C GLU A 156 1.41 -14.59 -2.52
N LEU A 157 0.63 -15.21 -3.41
CA LEU A 157 -0.71 -14.75 -3.77
C LEU A 157 -1.67 -15.10 -2.64
N LEU A 158 -2.15 -14.10 -1.90
CA LEU A 158 -3.09 -14.29 -0.79
C LEU A 158 -4.55 -14.23 -1.25
N GLY A 159 -4.84 -13.40 -2.24
CA GLY A 159 -6.20 -13.20 -2.72
C GLY A 159 -6.25 -12.75 -4.17
N GLN A 160 -7.33 -13.13 -4.83
CA GLN A 160 -7.67 -12.71 -6.19
C GLN A 160 -9.17 -12.49 -6.26
N GLN A 161 -9.58 -11.43 -6.96
CA GLN A 161 -10.99 -11.10 -7.16
C GLN A 161 -11.20 -10.59 -8.57
N SER A 162 -12.15 -11.20 -9.29
CA SER A 162 -12.57 -10.73 -10.61
C SER A 162 -13.54 -9.57 -10.46
N LEU A 163 -13.33 -8.52 -11.23
CA LEU A 163 -14.18 -7.35 -11.35
C LEU A 163 -14.89 -7.33 -12.70
N ALA A 164 -15.72 -6.31 -12.92
CA ALA A 164 -16.32 -6.07 -14.24
C ALA A 164 -15.24 -5.80 -15.31
N PHE A 165 -15.58 -6.00 -16.58
CA PHE A 165 -14.73 -5.73 -17.74
C PHE A 165 -13.40 -6.50 -17.76
N PHE A 166 -13.39 -7.75 -17.28
CA PHE A 166 -12.23 -8.65 -17.25
C PHE A 166 -11.04 -8.11 -16.40
N GLU A 167 -11.28 -7.18 -15.53
CA GLU A 167 -10.30 -6.73 -14.55
C GLU A 167 -10.19 -7.71 -13.39
N GLU A 168 -8.98 -7.93 -12.91
CA GLU A 168 -8.70 -8.76 -11.74
C GLU A 168 -7.86 -7.98 -10.73
N LEU A 169 -8.20 -8.13 -9.46
CA LEU A 169 -7.39 -7.66 -8.34
C LEU A 169 -6.56 -8.80 -7.78
N TYR A 170 -5.33 -8.50 -7.41
CA TYR A 170 -4.40 -9.42 -6.77
C TYR A 170 -3.93 -8.85 -5.44
N VAL A 171 -3.95 -9.66 -4.39
CA VAL A 171 -3.30 -9.31 -3.11
C VAL A 171 -2.08 -10.20 -2.93
N TYR A 172 -0.92 -9.56 -2.81
CA TYR A 172 0.35 -10.21 -2.59
C TYR A 172 0.86 -9.96 -1.17
N LYS A 173 1.42 -11.01 -0.58
CA LYS A 173 2.35 -10.92 0.53
C LYS A 173 3.76 -11.01 -0.03
N ILE A 174 4.52 -9.93 0.09
CA ILE A 174 5.86 -9.80 -0.51
C ILE A 174 6.90 -9.85 0.60
N ILE A 175 7.89 -10.71 0.44
CA ILE A 175 8.92 -11.00 1.44
C ILE A 175 10.29 -10.72 0.82
N LYS A 176 11.15 -10.03 1.56
CA LYS A 176 12.52 -9.76 1.14
C LYS A 176 13.34 -11.04 1.13
N LEU A 177 14.02 -11.31 0.03
CA LEU A 177 15.01 -12.38 -0.05
C LEU A 177 16.24 -12.03 0.81
N LYS A 178 16.85 -13.06 1.40
CA LYS A 178 18.04 -12.92 2.25
C LYS A 178 19.29 -12.69 1.44
#